data_09778f98434076ecaee77a7f47c88cbe
#
_entry.id   09778f98434076ecaee77a7f47c88cbe
#
_cell.length_a   1.000
_cell.length_b   1.000
_cell.length_c   1.000
_cell.angle_alpha   90.00
_cell.angle_beta   90.00
_cell.angle_gamma   90.00
#
_symmetry.space_group_name_H-M   'P 1'
#
loop_
_entity.id
_entity.type
_entity.pdbx_description
1 polymer ?
#
loop_
_entity_poly.entity_id
_entity_poly.type
_entity_poly.pdbx_seq_one_letter_code
_entity_poly.pdbx_strand_id
1 'polypeptide(L)'
;MFFGFSSCNDEEPENLKVEQTLFMYFPWSTNLTFSLDKNVADMQAAFAEYGTDKQRIIVYFAESSNTAKLFELVKEGDSYEKNMLKTYTFANSEYTTVNGLSNIIADMKYFSPSEKYSMLIGCHGLGWIDTNSFRFNNAYNKMKMHWEGKLLTRYFGGLTDDCITDLTTLRQAIENNALKFDYILFDNCYMANVEVAYELRNTTDYIIASTSEILSMGMPYQKIGRYLMGSYDFKAVCDGVFEYYANSSQPYVTLSLIDCHEMDALASVMQQINAKYTISDVGLANTQILDGYSPALFYDYGNYVHNLCKDNDLLEIFDNQMKKTIIYTVCTPQLYSESKGLFNVNVSSGITISDPSKNQWATGKEKTSWYIKTH
;
A
#
# COMPACT_ATOMS: atom_id res chain seq x y z
N MET A 1 22.84 -65.68 24.73
CA MET A 1 23.32 -64.65 23.80
C MET A 1 22.09 -63.79 23.42
N PHE A 2 21.89 -62.69 24.14
CA PHE A 2 20.73 -61.80 23.90
C PHE A 2 21.23 -60.61 23.10
N PHE A 3 20.75 -60.45 21.87
CA PHE A 3 20.94 -59.24 21.07
C PHE A 3 19.89 -58.20 21.48
N GLY A 4 20.33 -57.11 22.10
CA GLY A 4 19.52 -55.94 22.32
C GLY A 4 19.42 -55.15 21.02
N PHE A 5 18.21 -54.96 20.51
CA PHE A 5 17.91 -53.98 19.48
C PHE A 5 17.82 -52.58 20.14
N SER A 6 18.78 -51.72 19.84
CA SER A 6 18.69 -50.32 20.15
C SER A 6 17.77 -49.69 19.11
N SER A 7 16.60 -49.26 19.56
CA SER A 7 15.70 -48.45 18.77
C SER A 7 16.28 -47.02 18.72
N CYS A 8 16.80 -46.62 17.56
CA CYS A 8 17.00 -45.21 17.28
C CYS A 8 15.61 -44.60 17.14
N ASN A 9 15.23 -43.78 18.09
CA ASN A 9 14.16 -42.78 17.87
C ASN A 9 14.73 -41.75 16.90
N ASP A 10 14.39 -41.85 15.64
CA ASP A 10 14.44 -40.74 14.72
C ASP A 10 13.32 -39.78 15.16
N GLU A 11 13.64 -38.83 16.02
CA GLU A 11 12.83 -37.66 16.22
C GLU A 11 12.82 -36.96 14.87
N GLU A 12 11.70 -37.01 14.15
CA GLU A 12 11.46 -36.12 13.02
C GLU A 12 11.73 -34.71 13.54
N PRO A 13 12.53 -33.87 12.81
CA PRO A 13 12.76 -32.50 13.23
C PRO A 13 11.38 -31.85 13.41
N GLU A 14 11.10 -31.29 14.59
CA GLU A 14 9.91 -30.48 14.83
C GLU A 14 9.84 -29.49 13.67
N ASN A 15 8.86 -29.68 12.81
CA ASN A 15 8.59 -28.77 11.70
C ASN A 15 8.18 -27.46 12.35
N LEU A 16 9.14 -26.56 12.57
CA LEU A 16 8.91 -25.26 13.19
C LEU A 16 7.78 -24.59 12.40
N LYS A 17 6.61 -24.54 13.00
CA LYS A 17 5.42 -23.99 12.37
C LYS A 17 5.63 -22.50 12.16
N VAL A 18 5.65 -22.06 10.92
CA VAL A 18 5.75 -20.65 10.59
C VAL A 18 4.46 -19.95 11.03
N GLU A 19 4.58 -19.02 11.95
CA GLU A 19 3.43 -18.27 12.47
C GLU A 19 3.04 -17.14 11.53
N GLN A 20 4.06 -16.50 10.89
CA GLN A 20 3.84 -15.34 10.04
C GLN A 20 4.77 -15.31 8.83
N THR A 21 4.20 -14.98 7.67
CA THR A 21 4.95 -14.59 6.47
C THR A 21 4.65 -13.15 6.10
N LEU A 22 5.70 -12.33 6.04
CA LEU A 22 5.65 -11.02 5.40
C LEU A 22 6.04 -11.17 3.94
N PHE A 23 5.12 -10.85 3.04
CA PHE A 23 5.36 -10.83 1.60
C PHE A 23 5.68 -9.42 1.13
N MET A 24 6.92 -9.17 0.74
CA MET A 24 7.36 -7.92 0.11
C MET A 24 7.20 -8.07 -1.42
N TYR A 25 6.28 -7.32 -2.00
CA TYR A 25 5.97 -7.35 -3.43
C TYR A 25 6.49 -6.08 -4.10
N PHE A 26 7.54 -6.23 -4.88
CA PHE A 26 8.18 -5.17 -5.66
C PHE A 26 8.07 -5.45 -7.15
N PRO A 27 6.92 -5.11 -7.79
CA PRO A 27 6.76 -5.24 -9.23
C PRO A 27 7.68 -4.27 -9.96
N TRP A 28 7.89 -4.50 -11.26
CA TRP A 28 8.73 -3.61 -12.04
C TRP A 28 8.24 -2.17 -12.00
N SER A 29 9.05 -1.30 -11.45
CA SER A 29 8.75 0.11 -11.19
C SER A 29 9.71 1.06 -11.89
N THR A 30 10.39 0.59 -12.93
CA THR A 30 11.23 1.35 -13.87
C THR A 30 12.44 1.98 -13.21
N ASN A 31 12.28 3.09 -12.51
CA ASN A 31 13.36 3.92 -11.95
C ASN A 31 13.55 3.76 -10.44
N LEU A 32 12.77 2.91 -9.75
CA LEU A 32 12.86 2.72 -8.30
C LEU A 32 13.74 1.54 -7.86
N THR A 33 14.29 0.75 -8.80
CA THR A 33 15.03 -0.49 -8.51
C THR A 33 16.09 -0.31 -7.43
N PHE A 34 16.88 0.76 -7.49
CA PHE A 34 17.91 1.04 -6.50
C PHE A 34 17.31 1.31 -5.09
N SER A 35 16.24 2.09 -5.02
CA SER A 35 15.56 2.40 -3.75
C SER A 35 14.91 1.15 -3.15
N LEU A 36 14.30 0.30 -3.99
CA LEU A 36 13.67 -0.94 -3.57
C LEU A 36 14.71 -1.98 -3.09
N ASP A 37 15.86 -2.09 -3.76
CA ASP A 37 16.95 -2.96 -3.30
C ASP A 37 17.48 -2.51 -1.93
N LYS A 38 17.61 -1.18 -1.72
CA LYS A 38 17.93 -0.63 -0.40
C LYS A 38 16.85 -0.96 0.63
N ASN A 39 15.57 -0.85 0.29
CA ASN A 39 14.47 -1.21 1.19
C ASN A 39 14.52 -2.70 1.59
N VAL A 40 14.91 -3.59 0.66
CA VAL A 40 15.17 -5.02 0.97
C VAL A 40 16.32 -5.15 1.98
N ALA A 41 17.44 -4.46 1.74
CA ALA A 41 18.60 -4.51 2.65
C ALA A 41 18.25 -3.93 4.05
N ASP A 42 17.49 -2.85 4.12
CA ASP A 42 17.03 -2.26 5.37
C ASP A 42 16.08 -3.21 6.14
N MET A 43 15.17 -3.91 5.43
CA MET A 43 14.31 -4.92 6.03
C MET A 43 15.11 -6.14 6.49
N GLN A 44 16.10 -6.55 5.71
CA GLN A 44 17.03 -7.63 6.07
C GLN A 44 17.77 -7.31 7.37
N ALA A 45 18.25 -6.07 7.53
CA ALA A 45 18.89 -5.62 8.77
C ALA A 45 17.96 -5.65 9.97
N ALA A 46 16.69 -5.18 9.79
CA ALA A 46 15.68 -5.23 10.85
C ALA A 46 15.32 -6.68 11.23
N PHE A 47 15.18 -7.56 10.25
CA PHE A 47 14.89 -8.98 10.49
C PHE A 47 16.07 -9.67 11.19
N ALA A 48 17.29 -9.24 10.85
CA ALA A 48 18.51 -9.69 11.51
C ALA A 48 18.49 -9.49 13.02
N GLU A 49 18.04 -8.33 13.41
CA GLU A 49 18.09 -7.91 14.80
C GLU A 49 16.88 -8.42 15.60
N TYR A 50 15.70 -8.47 14.98
CA TYR A 50 14.43 -8.68 15.68
C TYR A 50 13.62 -9.90 15.21
N GLY A 51 13.98 -10.51 14.08
CA GLY A 51 13.27 -11.67 13.52
C GLY A 51 13.48 -12.93 14.35
N THR A 52 12.52 -13.86 14.25
CA THR A 52 12.57 -15.17 14.90
C THR A 52 12.35 -16.29 13.87
N ASP A 53 12.68 -17.53 14.25
CA ASP A 53 12.48 -18.73 13.41
C ASP A 53 11.00 -19.00 13.06
N LYS A 54 10.07 -18.33 13.73
CA LYS A 54 8.63 -18.42 13.49
C LYS A 54 8.13 -17.47 12.41
N GLN A 55 9.00 -16.59 11.93
CA GLN A 55 8.70 -15.55 10.95
C GLN A 55 9.52 -15.76 9.69
N ARG A 56 8.89 -15.50 8.55
CA ARG A 56 9.56 -15.51 7.26
C ARG A 56 9.30 -14.22 6.49
N ILE A 57 10.29 -13.80 5.72
CA ILE A 57 10.15 -12.70 4.76
C ILE A 57 10.42 -13.24 3.38
N ILE A 58 9.39 -13.23 2.55
CA ILE A 58 9.45 -13.61 1.15
C ILE A 58 9.39 -12.36 0.30
N VAL A 59 10.33 -12.21 -0.61
CA VAL A 59 10.45 -11.03 -1.47
C VAL A 59 10.25 -11.44 -2.92
N TYR A 60 9.24 -10.84 -3.58
CA TYR A 60 9.15 -10.80 -5.03
C TYR A 60 9.80 -9.51 -5.51
N PHE A 61 10.82 -9.60 -6.35
CA PHE A 61 11.57 -8.46 -6.85
C PHE A 61 11.69 -8.53 -8.37
N ALA A 62 11.06 -7.60 -9.05
CA ALA A 62 11.19 -7.47 -10.50
C ALA A 62 12.45 -6.70 -10.86
N GLU A 63 13.33 -7.32 -11.63
CA GLU A 63 14.59 -6.73 -12.11
C GLU A 63 14.40 -5.99 -13.44
N SER A 64 13.34 -6.35 -14.17
CA SER A 64 12.93 -5.71 -15.42
C SER A 64 11.43 -5.93 -15.64
N SER A 65 10.87 -5.40 -16.72
CA SER A 65 9.49 -5.69 -17.16
C SER A 65 9.24 -7.19 -17.44
N ASN A 66 10.29 -7.96 -17.68
CA ASN A 66 10.19 -9.35 -18.13
C ASN A 66 10.82 -10.36 -17.17
N THR A 67 11.56 -9.93 -16.17
CA THR A 67 12.27 -10.82 -15.25
C THR A 67 12.05 -10.42 -13.80
N ALA A 68 11.82 -11.41 -12.95
CA ALA A 68 11.71 -11.22 -11.52
C ALA A 68 12.27 -12.42 -10.75
N LYS A 69 12.51 -12.22 -9.46
CA LYS A 69 12.97 -13.22 -8.52
C LYS A 69 12.03 -13.31 -7.33
N LEU A 70 11.83 -14.51 -6.85
CA LEU A 70 11.25 -14.78 -5.53
C LEU A 70 12.34 -15.37 -4.66
N PHE A 71 12.59 -14.77 -3.52
CA PHE A 71 13.60 -15.23 -2.58
C PHE A 71 13.14 -15.00 -1.14
N GLU A 72 13.73 -15.76 -0.23
CA GLU A 72 13.55 -15.60 1.21
C GLU A 72 14.76 -14.87 1.80
N LEU A 73 14.53 -13.99 2.76
CA LEU A 73 15.58 -13.41 3.59
C LEU A 73 15.89 -14.40 4.73
N VAL A 74 17.04 -15.04 4.68
CA VAL A 74 17.45 -16.04 5.67
C VAL A 74 18.66 -15.58 6.46
N LYS A 75 18.74 -16.00 7.72
CA LYS A 75 19.90 -15.80 8.55
C LYS A 75 20.87 -16.95 8.36
N GLU A 76 22.09 -16.66 7.97
CA GLU A 76 23.16 -17.64 7.87
C GLU A 76 24.36 -17.18 8.70
N GLY A 77 24.54 -17.77 9.88
CA GLY A 77 25.55 -17.33 10.86
C GLY A 77 25.26 -15.89 11.33
N ASP A 78 26.26 -15.01 11.17
CA ASP A 78 26.17 -13.58 11.46
C ASP A 78 25.80 -12.74 10.21
N SER A 79 25.59 -13.40 9.07
CA SER A 79 25.17 -12.76 7.81
C SER A 79 23.72 -13.12 7.44
N TYR A 80 23.16 -12.33 6.52
CA TYR A 80 21.85 -12.59 5.93
C TYR A 80 22.02 -12.80 4.45
N GLU A 81 21.39 -13.85 3.96
CA GLU A 81 21.46 -14.23 2.56
C GLU A 81 20.07 -14.21 1.91
N LYS A 82 20.05 -14.06 0.60
CA LYS A 82 18.86 -14.19 -0.24
C LYS A 82 18.80 -15.65 -0.71
N ASN A 83 18.01 -16.49 -0.03
CA ASN A 83 17.74 -17.84 -0.48
C ASN A 83 16.80 -17.82 -1.68
N MET A 84 17.32 -18.12 -2.88
CA MET A 84 16.59 -18.09 -4.13
C MET A 84 15.55 -19.22 -4.19
N LEU A 85 14.27 -18.88 -4.29
CA LEU A 85 13.16 -19.83 -4.36
C LEU A 85 12.71 -20.07 -5.80
N LYS A 86 12.57 -18.99 -6.59
CA LYS A 86 12.09 -19.07 -7.97
C LYS A 86 12.54 -17.86 -8.78
N THR A 87 12.77 -18.08 -10.08
CA THR A 87 12.96 -17.02 -11.07
C THR A 87 11.80 -17.01 -12.04
N TYR A 88 11.42 -15.81 -12.48
CA TYR A 88 10.35 -15.62 -13.45
C TYR A 88 10.91 -14.99 -14.72
N THR A 89 10.39 -15.47 -15.86
CA THR A 89 10.59 -14.83 -17.15
C THR A 89 9.20 -14.70 -17.80
N PHE A 90 8.79 -13.47 -18.06
CA PHE A 90 7.50 -13.16 -18.64
C PHE A 90 7.65 -12.77 -20.10
N ALA A 91 6.74 -13.25 -20.94
CA ALA A 91 6.68 -12.84 -22.34
C ALA A 91 6.19 -11.38 -22.48
N ASN A 92 5.21 -11.00 -21.64
CA ASN A 92 4.62 -9.66 -21.58
C ASN A 92 4.24 -9.44 -20.11
N SER A 93 4.59 -8.43 -19.46
CA SER A 93 4.28 -8.01 -18.08
C SER A 93 3.11 -8.77 -17.38
N GLU A 94 3.11 -10.10 -17.46
CA GLU A 94 2.01 -10.99 -16.99
C GLU A 94 1.71 -10.81 -15.50
N TYR A 95 2.69 -10.34 -14.73
CA TYR A 95 2.51 -10.02 -13.31
C TYR A 95 1.49 -8.90 -13.06
N THR A 96 1.11 -8.13 -14.09
CA THR A 96 0.05 -7.11 -14.00
C THR A 96 -1.35 -7.68 -14.25
N THR A 97 -1.46 -8.98 -14.59
CA THR A 97 -2.74 -9.66 -14.80
C THR A 97 -3.20 -10.40 -13.55
N VAL A 98 -4.51 -10.66 -13.47
CA VAL A 98 -5.08 -11.45 -12.36
C VAL A 98 -4.39 -12.80 -12.24
N ASN A 99 -4.22 -13.52 -13.35
CA ASN A 99 -3.61 -14.85 -13.35
C ASN A 99 -2.14 -14.80 -12.95
N GLY A 100 -1.37 -13.85 -13.50
CA GLY A 100 0.05 -13.73 -13.18
C GLY A 100 0.28 -13.38 -11.72
N LEU A 101 -0.45 -12.40 -11.20
CA LEU A 101 -0.34 -12.01 -9.78
C LEU A 101 -0.87 -13.12 -8.85
N SER A 102 -1.97 -13.84 -9.23
CA SER A 102 -2.45 -15.01 -8.49
C SER A 102 -1.38 -16.08 -8.38
N ASN A 103 -0.65 -16.37 -9.45
CA ASN A 103 0.42 -17.36 -9.45
C ASN A 103 1.59 -16.93 -8.56
N ILE A 104 1.96 -15.65 -8.56
CA ILE A 104 3.02 -15.12 -7.67
C ILE A 104 2.61 -15.28 -6.20
N ILE A 105 1.36 -14.95 -5.84
CA ILE A 105 0.85 -15.14 -4.48
C ILE A 105 0.77 -16.63 -4.12
N ALA A 106 0.38 -17.50 -5.06
CA ALA A 106 0.37 -18.95 -4.85
C ALA A 106 1.78 -19.50 -4.59
N ASP A 107 2.78 -19.04 -5.35
CA ASP A 107 4.18 -19.41 -5.14
C ASP A 107 4.66 -18.96 -3.74
N MET A 108 4.35 -17.74 -3.31
CA MET A 108 4.67 -17.26 -1.97
C MET A 108 4.09 -18.19 -0.90
N LYS A 109 2.79 -18.55 -1.01
CA LYS A 109 2.16 -19.51 -0.08
C LYS A 109 2.79 -20.90 -0.11
N TYR A 110 3.16 -21.37 -1.30
CA TYR A 110 3.78 -22.68 -1.47
C TYR A 110 5.14 -22.77 -0.79
N PHE A 111 5.99 -21.74 -0.96
CA PHE A 111 7.32 -21.72 -0.36
C PHE A 111 7.31 -21.33 1.13
N SER A 112 6.28 -20.62 1.59
CA SER A 112 6.16 -20.18 2.98
C SER A 112 4.74 -20.36 3.51
N PRO A 113 4.30 -21.61 3.73
CA PRO A 113 3.01 -21.87 4.36
C PRO A 113 3.03 -21.39 5.82
N SER A 114 2.10 -20.50 6.16
CA SER A 114 2.04 -19.83 7.46
C SER A 114 0.61 -19.73 7.98
N GLU A 115 0.47 -19.44 9.29
CA GLU A 115 -0.84 -19.16 9.88
C GLU A 115 -1.37 -17.78 9.47
N LYS A 116 -0.46 -16.80 9.38
CA LYS A 116 -0.74 -15.41 9.08
C LYS A 116 0.09 -14.92 7.92
N TYR A 117 -0.51 -14.06 7.13
CA TYR A 117 0.17 -13.41 6.01
C TYR A 117 -0.02 -11.91 6.09
N SER A 118 1.05 -11.18 5.80
CA SER A 118 1.04 -9.73 5.65
C SER A 118 1.71 -9.34 4.33
N MET A 119 1.30 -8.22 3.75
CA MET A 119 1.84 -7.79 2.47
C MET A 119 2.40 -6.38 2.55
N LEU A 120 3.54 -6.18 1.92
CA LEU A 120 4.15 -4.88 1.69
C LEU A 120 4.29 -4.70 0.19
N ILE A 121 3.76 -3.61 -0.34
CA ILE A 121 3.84 -3.29 -1.76
C ILE A 121 4.68 -2.03 -1.93
N GLY A 122 5.78 -2.13 -2.67
CA GLY A 122 6.66 -1.00 -2.97
C GLY A 122 6.83 -0.79 -4.47
N CYS A 123 6.27 0.29 -5.00
CA CYS A 123 6.37 0.70 -6.40
C CYS A 123 5.80 2.12 -6.55
N HIS A 124 5.56 2.57 -7.77
CA HIS A 124 4.73 3.77 -7.98
C HIS A 124 3.28 3.54 -7.57
N GLY A 125 2.52 4.60 -7.25
CA GLY A 125 1.10 4.54 -6.91
C GLY A 125 0.33 5.80 -7.30
N LEU A 126 -0.96 5.62 -7.64
CA LEU A 126 -1.90 6.72 -7.90
C LEU A 126 -3.31 6.37 -7.39
N GLY A 127 -3.40 5.86 -6.18
CA GLY A 127 -4.68 5.47 -5.59
C GLY A 127 -5.39 4.40 -6.43
N TRP A 128 -6.68 4.63 -6.67
CA TRP A 128 -7.57 3.73 -7.42
C TRP A 128 -7.56 3.96 -8.94
N ILE A 129 -6.88 4.99 -9.45
CA ILE A 129 -6.96 5.39 -10.87
C ILE A 129 -6.62 4.21 -11.77
N ASP A 130 -7.55 3.84 -12.65
CA ASP A 130 -7.42 2.66 -13.50
C ASP A 130 -6.46 2.88 -14.68
N THR A 131 -5.85 1.78 -15.16
CA THR A 131 -4.86 1.79 -16.24
C THR A 131 -5.41 2.36 -17.55
N ASN A 132 -6.72 2.21 -17.84
CA ASN A 132 -7.31 2.72 -19.06
C ASN A 132 -7.40 4.24 -19.06
N SER A 133 -7.60 4.87 -17.89
CA SER A 133 -7.61 6.32 -17.77
C SER A 133 -6.28 6.96 -18.17
N PHE A 134 -5.16 6.24 -18.01
CA PHE A 134 -3.84 6.68 -18.50
C PHE A 134 -3.67 6.53 -20.01
N ARG A 135 -4.08 5.40 -20.59
CA ARG A 135 -3.88 5.05 -22.00
C ARG A 135 -4.56 6.04 -22.95
N PHE A 136 -5.73 6.56 -22.60
CA PHE A 136 -6.51 7.45 -23.47
C PHE A 136 -6.00 8.89 -23.56
N ASN A 137 -5.11 9.34 -22.66
CA ASN A 137 -4.88 10.79 -22.51
C ASN A 137 -3.51 11.31 -22.97
N ASN A 138 -2.62 10.51 -23.55
CA ASN A 138 -1.23 10.94 -23.86
C ASN A 138 -0.51 11.65 -22.67
N ALA A 139 -1.08 11.55 -21.48
CA ALA A 139 -0.62 12.22 -20.27
C ALA A 139 0.73 11.68 -19.82
N TYR A 140 1.00 10.41 -20.12
CA TYR A 140 2.26 9.74 -19.86
C TYR A 140 3.48 10.49 -20.44
N ASN A 141 3.40 10.99 -21.69
CA ASN A 141 4.51 11.76 -22.27
C ASN A 141 4.75 13.11 -21.58
N LYS A 142 3.70 13.72 -21.03
CA LYS A 142 3.82 14.95 -20.24
C LYS A 142 4.40 14.69 -18.84
N MET A 143 4.05 13.57 -18.21
CA MET A 143 4.64 13.15 -16.93
C MET A 143 6.14 12.85 -17.10
N LYS A 144 6.53 12.09 -18.13
CA LYS A 144 7.93 11.73 -18.39
C LYS A 144 8.84 12.97 -18.56
N MET A 145 8.34 14.05 -19.15
CA MET A 145 9.10 15.29 -19.30
C MET A 145 9.28 16.10 -17.99
N HIS A 146 8.47 15.81 -16.95
CA HIS A 146 8.55 16.51 -15.65
C HIS A 146 9.55 15.89 -14.67
N TRP A 147 10.00 14.66 -14.90
CA TRP A 147 10.79 13.86 -13.96
C TRP A 147 12.32 14.09 -14.03
N GLU A 148 12.80 14.78 -15.04
CA GLU A 148 14.23 15.08 -15.17
C GLU A 148 14.63 16.20 -14.20
N GLY A 149 15.28 15.84 -13.10
CA GLY A 149 15.90 16.77 -12.15
C GLY A 149 15.10 17.12 -10.90
N LYS A 150 13.97 16.44 -10.61
CA LYS A 150 13.17 16.63 -9.40
C LYS A 150 13.23 15.41 -8.46
N LEU A 151 12.64 15.53 -7.26
CA LEU A 151 12.49 14.43 -6.32
C LEU A 151 11.58 13.36 -6.91
N LEU A 152 11.99 12.07 -6.84
CA LEU A 152 11.22 10.96 -7.39
C LEU A 152 10.14 10.49 -6.42
N THR A 153 8.92 10.24 -6.93
CA THR A 153 7.74 9.75 -6.19
C THR A 153 7.17 8.47 -6.80
N ARG A 154 6.17 7.81 -6.18
CA ARG A 154 5.75 6.43 -6.47
C ARG A 154 4.29 6.28 -6.94
N TYR A 155 3.97 5.30 -7.86
CA TYR A 155 2.65 4.83 -8.34
C TYR A 155 2.47 3.34 -8.07
N PHE A 156 1.30 2.75 -8.39
CA PHE A 156 1.10 1.30 -8.31
C PHE A 156 1.57 0.60 -9.58
N GLY A 157 2.81 0.19 -9.58
CA GLY A 157 3.49 -0.45 -10.71
C GLY A 157 4.58 0.42 -11.32
N GLY A 158 4.80 0.25 -12.62
CA GLY A 158 5.81 1.00 -13.38
C GLY A 158 5.28 2.27 -14.01
N LEU A 159 6.11 2.89 -14.83
CA LEU A 159 5.80 4.14 -15.53
C LEU A 159 5.27 3.91 -16.94
N THR A 160 5.20 2.66 -17.43
CA THR A 160 4.69 2.30 -18.75
C THR A 160 3.37 1.57 -18.61
N ASP A 161 2.48 1.77 -19.57
CA ASP A 161 1.11 1.24 -19.57
C ASP A 161 1.03 -0.28 -19.36
N ASP A 162 2.07 -1.01 -19.77
CA ASP A 162 2.20 -2.46 -19.62
C ASP A 162 2.70 -2.91 -18.24
N CYS A 163 3.15 -1.97 -17.40
CA CYS A 163 3.71 -2.25 -16.09
C CYS A 163 2.81 -1.76 -14.93
N ILE A 164 1.64 -1.21 -15.22
CA ILE A 164 0.68 -0.72 -14.22
C ILE A 164 -0.32 -1.83 -13.90
N THR A 165 -0.57 -2.04 -12.61
CA THR A 165 -1.53 -3.03 -12.11
C THR A 165 -2.75 -2.31 -11.54
N ASP A 166 -3.96 -2.72 -11.97
CA ASP A 166 -5.21 -2.23 -11.40
C ASP A 166 -5.44 -2.80 -10.00
N LEU A 167 -6.06 -1.99 -9.13
CA LEU A 167 -6.40 -2.38 -7.78
C LEU A 167 -7.35 -3.60 -7.72
N THR A 168 -8.29 -3.68 -8.68
CA THR A 168 -9.19 -4.83 -8.84
C THR A 168 -8.44 -6.12 -9.17
N THR A 169 -7.33 -6.02 -9.91
CA THR A 169 -6.42 -7.14 -10.18
C THR A 169 -5.78 -7.64 -8.89
N LEU A 170 -5.29 -6.74 -8.04
CA LEU A 170 -4.73 -7.11 -6.74
C LEU A 170 -5.77 -7.82 -5.88
N ARG A 171 -6.97 -7.24 -5.73
CA ARG A 171 -8.08 -7.85 -4.98
C ARG A 171 -8.39 -9.26 -5.46
N GLN A 172 -8.63 -9.43 -6.77
CA GLN A 172 -8.97 -10.72 -7.35
C GLN A 172 -7.84 -11.75 -7.19
N ALA A 173 -6.59 -11.34 -7.32
CA ALA A 173 -5.45 -12.24 -7.15
C ALA A 173 -5.32 -12.73 -5.69
N ILE A 174 -5.63 -11.90 -4.71
CA ILE A 174 -5.67 -12.29 -3.29
C ILE A 174 -6.83 -13.27 -3.05
N GLU A 175 -8.03 -12.93 -3.53
CA GLU A 175 -9.24 -13.77 -3.41
C GLU A 175 -9.06 -15.15 -4.07
N ASN A 176 -8.45 -15.23 -5.25
CA ASN A 176 -8.15 -16.48 -5.96
C ASN A 176 -7.27 -17.43 -5.13
N ASN A 177 -6.48 -16.90 -4.21
CA ASN A 177 -5.63 -17.67 -3.32
C ASN A 177 -6.29 -17.99 -1.98
N ALA A 178 -7.57 -17.63 -1.80
CA ALA A 178 -8.29 -17.75 -0.54
C ALA A 178 -7.48 -17.16 0.64
N LEU A 179 -6.85 -16.01 0.42
CA LEU A 179 -6.09 -15.29 1.42
C LEU A 179 -6.86 -14.07 1.93
N LYS A 180 -6.58 -13.73 3.17
CA LYS A 180 -6.80 -12.43 3.76
C LYS A 180 -5.52 -12.05 4.50
N PHE A 181 -4.96 -10.89 4.19
CA PHE A 181 -3.77 -10.41 4.87
C PHE A 181 -4.14 -9.75 6.21
N ASP A 182 -3.31 -9.92 7.24
CA ASP A 182 -3.47 -9.18 8.48
C ASP A 182 -3.33 -7.67 8.23
N TYR A 183 -2.40 -7.29 7.35
CA TYR A 183 -2.30 -5.92 6.83
C TYR A 183 -1.69 -5.88 5.43
N ILE A 184 -2.01 -4.80 4.70
CA ILE A 184 -1.29 -4.38 3.50
C ILE A 184 -0.66 -3.01 3.78
N LEU A 185 0.67 -2.95 3.72
CA LEU A 185 1.41 -1.70 3.78
C LEU A 185 1.77 -1.26 2.36
N PHE A 186 1.30 -0.09 1.97
CA PHE A 186 1.61 0.53 0.69
C PHE A 186 2.74 1.54 0.85
N ASP A 187 3.93 1.19 0.39
CA ASP A 187 5.04 2.11 0.18
C ASP A 187 4.90 2.75 -1.21
N ASN A 188 3.75 3.40 -1.41
CA ASN A 188 3.25 3.96 -2.68
C ASN A 188 2.54 5.28 -2.44
N CYS A 189 2.50 6.16 -3.45
CA CYS A 189 1.79 7.43 -3.39
C CYS A 189 0.27 7.23 -3.39
N TYR A 190 -0.48 8.06 -2.63
CA TYR A 190 -1.92 8.23 -2.69
C TYR A 190 -2.78 7.01 -2.35
N MET A 191 -2.21 5.98 -1.70
CA MET A 191 -2.96 4.76 -1.41
C MET A 191 -3.86 4.85 -0.17
N ALA A 192 -3.69 5.85 0.71
CA ALA A 192 -4.66 6.15 1.77
C ALA A 192 -5.85 6.92 1.20
N ASN A 193 -6.71 6.20 0.52
CA ASN A 193 -7.84 6.73 -0.24
C ASN A 193 -9.07 5.82 -0.02
N VAL A 194 -10.28 6.39 0.11
CA VAL A 194 -11.49 5.60 0.45
C VAL A 194 -11.83 4.58 -0.62
N GLU A 195 -11.62 4.91 -1.90
CA GLU A 195 -11.86 4.00 -3.02
C GLU A 195 -10.92 2.80 -2.96
N VAL A 196 -9.65 3.01 -2.59
CA VAL A 196 -8.65 1.95 -2.39
C VAL A 196 -9.03 1.08 -1.20
N ALA A 197 -9.29 1.69 -0.06
CA ALA A 197 -9.58 0.96 1.18
C ALA A 197 -10.88 0.14 1.05
N TYR A 198 -11.90 0.71 0.41
CA TYR A 198 -13.16 0.01 0.20
C TYR A 198 -13.03 -1.17 -0.77
N GLU A 199 -12.25 -1.02 -1.85
CA GLU A 199 -11.99 -2.12 -2.79
C GLU A 199 -11.30 -3.30 -2.11
N LEU A 200 -10.32 -3.04 -1.23
CA LEU A 200 -9.52 -4.08 -0.58
C LEU A 200 -10.06 -4.58 0.77
N ARG A 201 -11.16 -4.02 1.30
CA ARG A 201 -11.66 -4.26 2.65
C ARG A 201 -11.88 -5.73 3.04
N ASN A 202 -12.13 -6.58 2.05
CA ASN A 202 -12.34 -8.02 2.27
C ASN A 202 -11.04 -8.84 2.12
N THR A 203 -9.94 -8.24 1.66
CA THR A 203 -8.67 -8.91 1.38
C THR A 203 -7.60 -8.62 2.42
N THR A 204 -7.86 -7.67 3.32
CA THR A 204 -6.95 -7.32 4.43
C THR A 204 -7.74 -6.79 5.62
N ASP A 205 -7.17 -6.94 6.83
CA ASP A 205 -7.75 -6.36 8.04
C ASP A 205 -7.38 -4.88 8.19
N TYR A 206 -6.14 -4.52 7.86
CA TYR A 206 -5.64 -3.15 7.97
C TYR A 206 -4.92 -2.71 6.70
N ILE A 207 -5.00 -1.42 6.41
CA ILE A 207 -4.18 -0.75 5.40
C ILE A 207 -3.31 0.31 6.09
N ILE A 208 -2.01 0.31 5.76
CA ILE A 208 -1.08 1.37 6.15
C ILE A 208 -0.63 2.06 4.87
N ALA A 209 -0.97 3.34 4.70
CA ALA A 209 -0.73 4.03 3.44
C ALA A 209 -0.64 5.55 3.59
N SER A 210 -0.11 6.22 2.56
CA SER A 210 0.01 7.67 2.49
C SER A 210 -1.16 8.30 1.74
N THR A 211 -1.62 9.48 2.19
CA THR A 211 -2.62 10.32 1.50
C THR A 211 -2.03 11.15 0.38
N SER A 212 -0.71 11.22 0.27
CA SER A 212 0.03 12.03 -0.70
C SER A 212 1.20 11.25 -1.29
N GLU A 213 2.09 11.94 -1.98
CA GLU A 213 3.29 11.33 -2.56
C GLU A 213 4.25 10.85 -1.46
N ILE A 214 4.86 9.69 -1.69
CA ILE A 214 5.98 9.18 -0.91
C ILE A 214 7.27 9.39 -1.72
N LEU A 215 8.31 9.89 -1.09
CA LEU A 215 9.60 10.09 -1.74
C LEU A 215 10.21 8.75 -2.16
N SER A 216 11.03 8.74 -3.20
CA SER A 216 11.59 7.54 -3.82
C SER A 216 12.38 6.63 -2.87
N MET A 217 12.93 7.19 -1.77
CA MET A 217 13.61 6.39 -0.74
C MET A 217 12.68 5.44 0.00
N GLY A 218 11.36 5.68 -0.04
CA GLY A 218 10.36 4.85 0.61
C GLY A 218 10.40 4.94 2.13
N MET A 219 9.99 3.86 2.78
CA MET A 219 9.90 3.81 4.23
C MET A 219 11.22 3.35 4.87
N PRO A 220 11.55 3.81 6.10
CA PRO A 220 12.80 3.47 6.79
C PRO A 220 12.70 2.07 7.43
N TYR A 221 12.76 1.01 6.63
CA TYR A 221 12.51 -0.37 7.08
C TYR A 221 13.47 -0.85 8.17
N GLN A 222 14.70 -0.38 8.18
CA GLN A 222 15.61 -0.70 9.29
C GLN A 222 15.06 -0.23 10.65
N LYS A 223 14.32 0.89 10.67
CA LYS A 223 13.72 1.44 11.89
C LYS A 223 12.38 0.80 12.22
N ILE A 224 11.52 0.58 11.21
CA ILE A 224 10.13 0.17 11.43
C ILE A 224 9.90 -1.34 11.28
N GLY A 225 10.82 -2.09 10.64
CA GLY A 225 10.62 -3.49 10.27
C GLY A 225 10.25 -4.39 11.45
N ARG A 226 10.82 -4.14 12.63
CA ARG A 226 10.50 -4.88 13.87
C ARG A 226 9.03 -4.79 14.28
N TYR A 227 8.32 -3.73 13.90
CA TYR A 227 6.91 -3.53 14.23
C TYR A 227 5.95 -4.14 13.21
N LEU A 228 6.50 -4.61 12.08
CA LEU A 228 5.77 -5.27 10.99
C LEU A 228 5.74 -6.80 11.13
N MET A 229 6.41 -7.35 12.15
CA MET A 229 6.53 -8.79 12.36
C MET A 229 6.26 -9.14 13.81
N GLY A 230 5.79 -10.37 14.06
CA GLY A 230 5.44 -10.85 15.40
C GLY A 230 4.21 -10.15 15.97
N SER A 231 4.40 -9.44 17.07
CA SER A 231 3.35 -8.57 17.62
C SER A 231 3.39 -7.23 16.90
N TYR A 232 2.41 -6.98 16.06
CA TYR A 232 2.34 -5.73 15.30
C TYR A 232 2.18 -4.50 16.20
N ASP A 233 2.93 -3.45 15.89
CA ASP A 233 2.70 -2.12 16.45
C ASP A 233 2.63 -1.08 15.31
N PHE A 234 1.45 -1.01 14.70
CA PHE A 234 1.23 -0.13 13.55
C PHE A 234 1.34 1.36 13.90
N LYS A 235 1.06 1.72 15.17
CA LYS A 235 1.29 3.09 15.63
C LYS A 235 2.78 3.41 15.61
N ALA A 236 3.63 2.51 16.12
CA ALA A 236 5.08 2.67 16.07
C ALA A 236 5.62 2.67 14.64
N VAL A 237 4.97 1.96 13.69
CA VAL A 237 5.28 2.08 12.25
C VAL A 237 5.06 3.51 11.78
N CYS A 238 3.89 4.09 12.03
CA CYS A 238 3.56 5.46 11.61
C CYS A 238 4.49 6.49 12.27
N ASP A 239 4.71 6.38 13.58
CA ASP A 239 5.60 7.27 14.34
C ASP A 239 7.04 7.17 13.83
N GLY A 240 7.53 5.95 13.57
CA GLY A 240 8.88 5.72 13.07
C GLY A 240 9.13 6.33 11.68
N VAL A 241 8.13 6.26 10.80
CA VAL A 241 8.18 6.90 9.48
C VAL A 241 8.13 8.43 9.63
N PHE A 242 7.22 8.94 10.46
CA PHE A 242 7.11 10.38 10.73
C PHE A 242 8.41 10.97 11.28
N GLU A 243 8.97 10.36 12.31
CA GLU A 243 10.22 10.82 12.91
C GLU A 243 11.40 10.82 11.94
N TYR A 244 11.47 9.78 11.07
CA TYR A 244 12.53 9.69 10.06
C TYR A 244 12.45 10.87 9.09
N TYR A 245 11.27 11.14 8.54
CA TYR A 245 11.09 12.22 7.58
C TYR A 245 11.12 13.60 8.23
N ALA A 246 10.47 13.79 9.37
CA ALA A 246 10.44 15.09 10.08
C ALA A 246 11.85 15.60 10.46
N ASN A 247 12.81 14.68 10.67
CA ASN A 247 14.19 14.99 10.98
C ASN A 247 15.13 14.98 9.75
N SER A 248 14.59 14.75 8.56
CA SER A 248 15.36 14.74 7.31
C SER A 248 15.44 16.12 6.67
N SER A 249 16.28 16.25 5.62
CA SER A 249 16.31 17.44 4.76
C SER A 249 15.04 17.60 3.90
N GLN A 250 14.18 16.59 3.87
CA GLN A 250 12.93 16.53 3.12
C GLN A 250 11.79 16.09 4.04
N PRO A 251 11.32 16.98 4.94
CA PRO A 251 10.38 16.64 6.01
C PRO A 251 8.92 16.57 5.50
N TYR A 252 8.68 15.75 4.48
CA TYR A 252 7.38 15.65 3.81
C TYR A 252 6.87 14.23 3.90
N VAL A 253 5.90 13.97 4.77
CA VAL A 253 5.30 12.66 4.92
C VAL A 253 3.90 12.73 5.50
N THR A 254 3.04 11.82 5.06
CA THR A 254 1.79 11.44 5.71
C THR A 254 1.69 9.92 5.69
N LEU A 255 1.15 9.34 6.75
CA LEU A 255 0.89 7.92 6.85
C LEU A 255 -0.30 7.67 7.76
N SER A 256 -1.17 6.76 7.36
CA SER A 256 -2.40 6.45 8.08
C SER A 256 -2.58 4.95 8.24
N LEU A 257 -3.12 4.56 9.39
CA LEU A 257 -3.60 3.22 9.70
C LEU A 257 -5.12 3.18 9.55
N ILE A 258 -5.60 2.40 8.60
CA ILE A 258 -7.00 2.27 8.22
C ILE A 258 -7.50 0.89 8.64
N ASP A 259 -8.60 0.84 9.40
CA ASP A 259 -9.30 -0.40 9.73
C ASP A 259 -10.29 -0.74 8.61
N CYS A 260 -10.01 -1.81 7.89
CA CYS A 260 -10.84 -2.27 6.78
C CYS A 260 -12.19 -2.83 7.21
N HIS A 261 -12.34 -3.30 8.46
CA HIS A 261 -13.62 -3.78 9.00
C HIS A 261 -14.67 -2.66 9.14
N GLU A 262 -14.24 -1.41 9.27
CA GLU A 262 -15.10 -0.24 9.45
C GLU A 262 -15.54 0.41 8.12
N MET A 263 -15.04 -0.08 6.97
CA MET A 263 -15.27 0.55 5.68
C MET A 263 -16.74 0.44 5.20
N ASP A 264 -17.44 -0.66 5.48
CA ASP A 264 -18.85 -0.80 5.11
C ASP A 264 -19.75 0.12 5.95
N ALA A 265 -19.41 0.32 7.23
CA ALA A 265 -20.09 1.28 8.08
C ALA A 265 -19.86 2.72 7.60
N LEU A 266 -18.62 3.06 7.25
CA LEU A 266 -18.28 4.38 6.69
C LEU A 266 -19.03 4.64 5.37
N ALA A 267 -19.09 3.64 4.47
CA ALA A 267 -19.83 3.76 3.22
C ALA A 267 -21.35 3.96 3.46
N SER A 268 -21.91 3.31 4.48
CA SER A 268 -23.32 3.46 4.83
C SER A 268 -23.66 4.85 5.35
N VAL A 269 -22.75 5.48 6.10
CA VAL A 269 -22.90 6.88 6.53
C VAL A 269 -22.80 7.82 5.33
N MET A 270 -21.82 7.60 4.46
CA MET A 270 -21.63 8.43 3.27
C MET A 270 -22.82 8.34 2.32
N GLN A 271 -23.42 7.16 2.16
CA GLN A 271 -24.65 6.98 1.38
C GLN A 271 -25.80 7.87 1.87
N GLN A 272 -25.97 8.00 3.19
CA GLN A 272 -27.00 8.88 3.77
C GLN A 272 -26.69 10.35 3.51
N ILE A 273 -25.42 10.73 3.52
CA ILE A 273 -24.98 12.10 3.24
C ILE A 273 -25.20 12.42 1.75
N ASN A 274 -24.73 11.56 0.84
CA ASN A 274 -24.87 11.76 -0.61
C ASN A 274 -26.32 11.79 -1.08
N ALA A 275 -27.23 11.06 -0.41
CA ALA A 275 -28.65 11.10 -0.72
C ALA A 275 -29.31 12.47 -0.45
N LYS A 276 -28.67 13.34 0.37
CA LYS A 276 -29.22 14.63 0.80
C LYS A 276 -28.44 15.83 0.28
N TYR A 277 -27.14 15.68 0.04
CA TYR A 277 -26.24 16.81 -0.19
C TYR A 277 -25.39 16.59 -1.45
N THR A 278 -25.18 17.70 -2.16
CA THR A 278 -24.21 17.79 -3.26
C THR A 278 -23.26 18.95 -2.97
N ILE A 279 -21.96 18.76 -3.16
CA ILE A 279 -20.98 19.79 -2.86
C ILE A 279 -21.14 20.99 -3.81
N SER A 280 -21.11 22.19 -3.25
CA SER A 280 -21.09 23.42 -4.02
C SER A 280 -19.65 23.72 -4.51
N ASP A 281 -19.52 24.55 -5.56
CA ASP A 281 -18.21 25.00 -6.04
C ASP A 281 -17.41 25.74 -4.94
N VAL A 282 -18.09 26.49 -4.08
CA VAL A 282 -17.47 27.16 -2.92
C VAL A 282 -17.00 26.13 -1.88
N GLY A 283 -17.82 25.12 -1.58
CA GLY A 283 -17.44 24.03 -0.67
C GLY A 283 -16.21 23.27 -1.19
N LEU A 284 -16.22 22.95 -2.47
CA LEU A 284 -15.09 22.25 -3.10
C LEU A 284 -13.80 23.11 -3.10
N ALA A 285 -13.92 24.41 -3.38
CA ALA A 285 -12.78 25.32 -3.36
C ALA A 285 -12.16 25.49 -1.95
N ASN A 286 -12.94 25.27 -0.88
CA ASN A 286 -12.48 25.31 0.51
C ASN A 286 -12.01 23.94 1.03
N THR A 287 -12.05 22.89 0.20
CA THR A 287 -11.62 21.55 0.60
C THR A 287 -10.11 21.40 0.43
N GLN A 288 -9.45 20.87 1.46
CA GLN A 288 -8.01 20.60 1.42
C GLN A 288 -7.68 19.61 0.30
N ILE A 289 -6.77 20.01 -0.57
CA ILE A 289 -6.20 19.17 -1.63
C ILE A 289 -4.90 18.57 -1.11
N LEU A 290 -4.69 17.27 -1.35
CA LEU A 290 -3.49 16.53 -0.91
C LEU A 290 -2.63 16.04 -2.07
N ASP A 291 -2.82 16.60 -3.26
CA ASP A 291 -2.02 16.35 -4.46
C ASP A 291 -1.60 17.67 -5.14
N GLY A 292 -0.82 17.53 -6.22
CA GLY A 292 -0.38 18.66 -7.04
C GLY A 292 -1.03 18.75 -8.41
N TYR A 293 -2.04 17.93 -8.70
CA TYR A 293 -2.68 17.89 -10.01
C TYR A 293 -3.62 19.10 -10.26
N SER A 294 -3.87 19.40 -11.52
CA SER A 294 -4.79 20.45 -11.92
C SER A 294 -5.65 19.97 -13.11
N PRO A 295 -6.95 19.77 -12.92
CA PRO A 295 -7.69 19.80 -11.64
C PRO A 295 -7.20 18.74 -10.63
N ALA A 296 -7.44 18.96 -9.33
CA ALA A 296 -7.04 18.06 -8.26
C ALA A 296 -7.73 16.67 -8.37
N LEU A 297 -7.03 15.64 -7.92
CA LEU A 297 -7.53 14.26 -7.86
C LEU A 297 -7.99 13.88 -6.45
N PHE A 298 -7.19 14.22 -5.44
CA PHE A 298 -7.31 13.72 -4.09
C PHE A 298 -7.58 14.84 -3.09
N TYR A 299 -8.76 14.81 -2.50
CA TYR A 299 -9.21 15.74 -1.50
C TYR A 299 -9.20 15.08 -0.12
N ASP A 300 -8.86 15.81 0.93
CA ASP A 300 -9.03 15.32 2.30
C ASP A 300 -10.49 14.96 2.56
N TYR A 301 -10.73 13.69 2.95
CA TYR A 301 -12.09 13.16 3.01
C TYR A 301 -12.91 13.78 4.13
N GLY A 302 -12.35 13.92 5.32
CA GLY A 302 -13.03 14.56 6.45
C GLY A 302 -13.42 15.99 6.13
N ASN A 303 -12.48 16.78 5.60
CA ASN A 303 -12.72 18.16 5.21
C ASN A 303 -13.74 18.27 4.06
N TYR A 304 -13.71 17.35 3.09
CA TYR A 304 -14.71 17.26 2.03
C TYR A 304 -16.12 17.09 2.60
N VAL A 305 -16.33 16.14 3.51
CA VAL A 305 -17.65 15.86 4.08
C VAL A 305 -18.15 17.01 4.93
N HIS A 306 -17.30 17.69 5.69
CA HIS A 306 -17.66 18.90 6.43
C HIS A 306 -18.04 20.08 5.53
N ASN A 307 -17.49 20.17 4.32
CA ASN A 307 -17.90 21.18 3.33
C ASN A 307 -19.18 20.78 2.57
N LEU A 308 -19.46 19.49 2.46
CA LEU A 308 -20.62 18.91 1.78
C LEU A 308 -21.89 18.92 2.66
N CYS A 309 -21.80 18.30 3.83
CA CYS A 309 -22.93 18.05 4.74
C CYS A 309 -23.26 19.30 5.56
N LYS A 310 -24.56 19.58 5.75
CA LYS A 310 -25.06 20.71 6.56
C LYS A 310 -25.89 20.24 7.77
N ASP A 311 -25.96 18.94 7.99
CA ASP A 311 -26.68 18.30 9.08
C ASP A 311 -25.68 17.91 10.18
N ASN A 312 -25.79 18.57 11.33
CA ASN A 312 -24.84 18.36 12.43
C ASN A 312 -24.93 16.94 13.02
N ASP A 313 -26.10 16.32 13.03
CA ASP A 313 -26.27 14.96 13.54
C ASP A 313 -25.60 13.95 12.62
N LEU A 314 -25.72 14.12 11.30
CA LEU A 314 -25.01 13.30 10.32
C LEU A 314 -23.48 13.52 10.36
N LEU A 315 -23.03 14.76 10.60
CA LEU A 315 -21.60 15.05 10.79
C LEU A 315 -21.05 14.40 12.04
N GLU A 316 -21.79 14.40 13.15
CA GLU A 316 -21.35 13.70 14.36
C GLU A 316 -21.24 12.18 14.15
N ILE A 317 -22.23 11.58 13.46
CA ILE A 317 -22.18 10.16 13.08
C ILE A 317 -20.98 9.88 12.18
N PHE A 318 -20.73 10.73 11.19
CA PHE A 318 -19.58 10.61 10.29
C PHE A 318 -18.26 10.71 11.03
N ASP A 319 -18.07 11.72 11.88
CA ASP A 319 -16.85 11.94 12.64
C ASP A 319 -16.55 10.77 13.61
N ASN A 320 -17.61 10.22 14.23
CA ASN A 320 -17.47 9.06 15.09
C ASN A 320 -17.11 7.80 14.29
N GLN A 321 -17.62 7.64 13.07
CA GLN A 321 -17.24 6.54 12.20
C GLN A 321 -15.81 6.72 11.65
N MET A 322 -15.43 7.95 11.30
CA MET A 322 -14.05 8.24 10.87
C MET A 322 -13.01 7.88 11.92
N LYS A 323 -13.28 8.18 13.22
CA LYS A 323 -12.38 7.80 14.32
C LYS A 323 -12.21 6.29 14.50
N LYS A 324 -13.18 5.48 14.08
CA LYS A 324 -13.06 4.01 14.08
C LYS A 324 -12.29 3.54 12.86
N THR A 325 -12.56 4.14 11.70
CA THR A 325 -11.95 3.76 10.43
C THR A 325 -10.48 4.17 10.34
N ILE A 326 -10.14 5.40 10.75
CA ILE A 326 -8.77 5.91 10.77
C ILE A 326 -8.26 5.83 12.20
N ILE A 327 -7.64 4.70 12.53
CA ILE A 327 -7.16 4.39 13.89
C ILE A 327 -6.03 5.33 14.31
N TYR A 328 -5.15 5.64 13.37
CA TYR A 328 -4.00 6.52 13.60
C TYR A 328 -3.57 7.20 12.30
N THR A 329 -3.10 8.43 12.39
CA THR A 329 -2.54 9.16 11.26
C THR A 329 -1.45 10.12 11.72
N VAL A 330 -0.44 10.28 10.89
CA VAL A 330 0.63 11.27 11.03
C VAL A 330 0.71 12.09 9.72
N CYS A 331 0.99 13.39 9.86
CA CYS A 331 1.14 14.27 8.71
C CYS A 331 2.07 15.43 9.09
N THR A 332 3.03 15.74 8.23
CA THR A 332 3.86 16.95 8.37
C THR A 332 3.06 18.18 7.92
N PRO A 333 3.38 19.40 8.44
CA PRO A 333 2.65 20.63 8.10
C PRO A 333 2.73 20.99 6.61
N GLN A 334 3.74 20.48 5.91
CA GLN A 334 3.92 20.63 4.48
C GLN A 334 4.12 19.26 3.84
N LEU A 335 3.60 19.11 2.62
CA LEU A 335 3.85 17.96 1.76
C LEU A 335 4.49 18.42 0.45
N TYR A 336 5.08 17.47 -0.24
CA TYR A 336 5.68 17.67 -1.56
C TYR A 336 4.87 16.91 -2.61
N SER A 337 4.62 17.57 -3.72
CA SER A 337 4.15 16.90 -4.94
C SER A 337 5.10 17.25 -6.08
N GLU A 338 5.42 16.28 -6.90
CA GLU A 338 6.31 16.53 -8.04
C GLU A 338 5.73 17.56 -9.01
N SER A 339 4.42 17.53 -9.23
CA SER A 339 3.73 18.41 -10.17
C SER A 339 3.62 19.86 -9.69
N LYS A 340 3.61 20.11 -8.36
CA LYS A 340 3.36 21.42 -7.76
C LYS A 340 4.52 21.96 -6.93
N GLY A 341 5.38 21.08 -6.40
CA GLY A 341 6.34 21.40 -5.36
C GLY A 341 5.72 21.35 -3.97
N LEU A 342 6.20 22.19 -3.05
CA LEU A 342 5.71 22.23 -1.67
C LEU A 342 4.32 22.88 -1.56
N PHE A 343 3.50 22.32 -0.68
CA PHE A 343 2.21 22.89 -0.32
C PHE A 343 1.89 22.65 1.16
N ASN A 344 1.11 23.56 1.75
CA ASN A 344 0.70 23.48 3.16
C ASN A 344 -0.48 22.54 3.32
N VAL A 345 -0.48 21.80 4.44
CA VAL A 345 -1.60 20.97 4.90
C VAL A 345 -2.15 21.60 6.17
N ASN A 346 -3.35 22.16 6.06
CA ASN A 346 -4.04 22.80 7.19
C ASN A 346 -4.97 21.81 7.92
N VAL A 347 -5.45 20.79 7.17
CA VAL A 347 -6.35 19.75 7.68
C VAL A 347 -5.90 18.41 7.11
N SER A 348 -5.86 17.39 7.95
CA SER A 348 -5.58 16.01 7.53
C SER A 348 -6.47 15.06 8.32
N SER A 349 -7.40 14.40 7.64
CA SER A 349 -8.25 13.34 8.21
C SER A 349 -7.64 11.95 8.08
N GLY A 350 -6.46 11.84 7.46
CA GLY A 350 -5.76 10.58 7.28
C GLY A 350 -6.22 9.74 6.08
N ILE A 351 -7.22 10.18 5.33
CA ILE A 351 -7.69 9.48 4.12
C ILE A 351 -8.23 10.49 3.11
N THR A 352 -8.09 10.19 1.82
CA THR A 352 -8.55 11.02 0.71
C THR A 352 -9.78 10.45 0.02
N ILE A 353 -10.42 11.28 -0.81
CA ILE A 353 -11.53 10.92 -1.69
C ILE A 353 -11.34 11.57 -3.07
N SER A 354 -11.82 10.90 -4.12
CA SER A 354 -11.80 11.41 -5.50
C SER A 354 -13.17 11.74 -6.09
N ASP A 355 -14.28 11.47 -5.39
CA ASP A 355 -15.63 11.73 -5.88
C ASP A 355 -15.84 13.16 -6.44
N PRO A 356 -15.36 14.24 -5.78
CA PRO A 356 -15.55 15.60 -6.30
C PRO A 356 -14.61 15.95 -7.46
N SER A 357 -13.64 15.09 -7.79
CA SER A 357 -12.63 15.41 -8.79
C SER A 357 -13.23 15.61 -10.18
N LYS A 358 -12.77 16.69 -10.84
CA LYS A 358 -13.03 17.02 -12.26
C LYS A 358 -11.83 16.68 -13.14
N ASN A 359 -10.82 15.98 -12.59
CA ASN A 359 -9.64 15.56 -13.34
C ASN A 359 -10.01 14.49 -14.35
N GLN A 360 -9.42 14.56 -15.54
CA GLN A 360 -9.66 13.59 -16.62
C GLN A 360 -9.29 12.15 -16.24
N TRP A 361 -8.39 11.95 -15.27
CA TRP A 361 -8.02 10.62 -14.79
C TRP A 361 -9.04 10.03 -13.83
N ALA A 362 -9.90 10.86 -13.23
CA ALA A 362 -10.98 10.41 -12.35
C ALA A 362 -12.31 10.11 -13.09
N THR A 363 -12.30 10.00 -14.42
CA THR A 363 -13.51 9.71 -15.22
C THR A 363 -14.12 8.34 -14.93
N GLY A 364 -13.31 7.40 -14.43
CA GLY A 364 -13.75 6.05 -14.02
C GLY A 364 -14.32 5.96 -12.60
N LYS A 365 -14.37 7.03 -11.82
CA LYS A 365 -14.76 7.01 -10.40
C LYS A 365 -16.13 6.36 -10.16
N GLU A 366 -17.10 6.58 -11.05
CA GLU A 366 -18.46 6.01 -10.94
C GLU A 366 -18.48 4.47 -11.03
N LYS A 367 -17.38 3.85 -11.48
CA LYS A 367 -17.23 2.39 -11.55
C LYS A 367 -16.55 1.80 -10.31
N THR A 368 -16.04 2.62 -9.41
CA THR A 368 -15.42 2.14 -8.17
C THR A 368 -16.48 1.52 -7.26
N SER A 369 -16.09 0.48 -6.54
CA SER A 369 -16.96 -0.18 -5.55
C SER A 369 -17.45 0.81 -4.48
N TRP A 370 -16.62 1.78 -4.13
CA TRP A 370 -16.98 2.88 -3.22
C TRP A 370 -18.12 3.73 -3.76
N TYR A 371 -17.97 4.26 -4.97
CA TYR A 371 -18.99 5.12 -5.58
C TYR A 371 -20.33 4.39 -5.73
N ILE A 372 -20.32 3.16 -6.27
CA ILE A 372 -21.52 2.33 -6.44
C ILE A 372 -22.22 2.09 -5.10
N LYS A 373 -21.47 1.98 -4.00
CA LYS A 373 -22.06 1.75 -2.68
C LYS A 373 -22.63 3.02 -2.06
N THR A 374 -22.03 4.18 -2.36
CA THR A 374 -22.35 5.42 -1.66
C THR A 374 -23.29 6.35 -2.42
N HIS A 375 -23.54 6.07 -3.71
CA HIS A 375 -24.49 6.79 -4.58
C HIS A 375 -25.61 5.89 -5.07
#